data_60f2e7ca80cd120bfdb5100d8645e69a
#
_entry.id   60f2e7ca80cd120bfdb5100d8645e69a
#
_cell.length_a   1.000
_cell.length_b   1.000
_cell.length_c   1.000
_cell.angle_alpha   90.00
_cell.angle_beta   90.00
_cell.angle_gamma   90.00
#
_symmetry.space_group_name_H-M   'P 1'
#
loop_
_entity.id
_entity.type
_entity.pdbx_description
1 polymer ?
#
loop_
_entity_poly.entity_id
_entity_poly.type
_entity_poly.pdbx_seq_one_letter_code
_entity_poly.pdbx_strand_id
1 'polypeptide(L)' 'GTVWASFDGGNSWPIKRRIFEGNFAYSSMDAGRPRTITEGRIYLNFEGGPKGGSNMAIFNLTWVLKGEKTGNGVVPNL' A
#
# COMPACT_ATOMS: atom_id res chain seq x y z
N GLY A 1 -4.54 3.06 8.87
CA GLY A 1 -4.04 3.15 7.48
C GLY A 1 -3.81 1.78 6.86
N THR A 2 -4.57 1.49 5.84
CA THR A 2 -4.54 0.20 5.17
C THR A 2 -4.40 0.41 3.67
N VAL A 3 -3.51 -0.35 3.04
CA VAL A 3 -3.35 -0.38 1.59
C VAL A 3 -4.20 -1.53 1.04
N TRP A 4 -4.96 -1.24 0.00
CA TRP A 4 -5.78 -2.22 -0.73
C TRP A 4 -5.23 -2.32 -2.15
N ALA A 5 -5.24 -3.53 -2.71
CA ALA A 5 -4.79 -3.73 -4.08
C ALA A 5 -5.91 -4.27 -4.96
N SER A 6 -5.99 -3.71 -6.16
CA SER A 6 -6.89 -4.16 -7.23
C SER A 6 -6.04 -4.52 -8.45
N PHE A 7 -6.45 -5.58 -9.14
CA PHE A 7 -5.75 -6.08 -10.33
C PHE A 7 -6.66 -6.06 -11.57
N ASP A 8 -7.83 -5.45 -11.46
CA ASP A 8 -8.84 -5.40 -12.52
C ASP A 8 -9.43 -4.01 -12.70
N GLY A 9 -8.62 -2.97 -12.49
CA GLY A 9 -9.04 -1.59 -12.68
C GLY A 9 -9.99 -1.06 -11.62
N GLY A 10 -10.00 -1.65 -10.43
CA GLY A 10 -10.83 -1.19 -9.33
C GLY A 10 -12.17 -1.91 -9.20
N ASN A 11 -12.41 -2.97 -10.00
CA ASN A 11 -13.65 -3.75 -9.91
C ASN A 11 -13.67 -4.67 -8.69
N SER A 12 -12.52 -5.18 -8.27
CA SER A 12 -12.39 -5.98 -7.05
C SER A 12 -11.11 -5.64 -6.32
N TRP A 13 -11.09 -5.91 -5.03
CA TRP A 13 -10.00 -5.56 -4.12
C TRP A 13 -9.63 -6.77 -3.27
N PRO A 14 -8.92 -7.77 -3.85
CA PRO A 14 -8.74 -9.07 -3.21
C PRO A 14 -7.77 -9.11 -2.04
N ILE A 15 -6.91 -8.11 -1.89
CA ILE A 15 -5.91 -8.10 -0.83
C ILE A 15 -5.81 -6.73 -0.16
N LYS A 16 -5.55 -6.75 1.14
CA LYS A 16 -5.26 -5.53 1.90
C LYS A 16 -4.15 -5.78 2.89
N ARG A 17 -3.41 -4.73 3.24
CA ARG A 17 -2.40 -4.81 4.28
C ARG A 17 -2.34 -3.52 5.08
N ARG A 18 -2.37 -3.65 6.40
CA ARG A 18 -2.26 -2.51 7.30
C ARG A 18 -0.84 -1.98 7.30
N ILE A 19 -0.71 -0.66 7.10
CA ILE A 19 0.55 0.07 7.18
C ILE A 19 0.78 0.53 8.62
N PHE A 20 -0.26 1.09 9.24
CA PHE A 20 -0.17 1.69 10.55
C PHE A 20 -1.51 1.62 11.28
N GLU A 21 -1.48 1.26 12.55
CA GLU A 21 -2.65 1.26 13.42
C GLU A 21 -2.66 2.54 14.25
N GLY A 22 -3.76 3.28 14.20
CA GLY A 22 -3.93 4.54 14.92
C GLY A 22 -4.27 5.70 13.99
N ASN A 23 -3.92 6.90 14.39
CA ASN A 23 -4.21 8.10 13.62
C ASN A 23 -3.52 8.07 12.26
N PHE A 24 -4.30 8.26 11.21
CA PHE A 24 -3.82 8.24 9.84
C PHE A 24 -4.70 9.17 9.00
N ALA A 25 -4.11 10.23 8.48
CA ALA A 25 -4.84 11.23 7.71
C ALA A 25 -3.97 11.78 6.59
N TYR A 26 -4.61 12.37 5.58
CA TYR A 26 -3.95 13.07 4.47
C TYR A 26 -2.79 12.27 3.89
N SER A 27 -3.13 11.22 3.13
CA SER A 27 -2.12 10.37 2.52
C SER A 27 -2.00 10.61 1.03
N SER A 28 -0.79 10.39 0.52
CA SER A 28 -0.53 10.33 -0.91
C SER A 28 0.44 9.18 -1.19
N MET A 29 0.22 8.48 -2.30
CA MET A 29 1.00 7.32 -2.66
C MET A 29 1.60 7.50 -4.05
N ASP A 30 2.85 7.09 -4.23
CA ASP A 30 3.56 7.19 -5.48
C ASP A 30 4.44 5.97 -5.69
N ALA A 31 4.63 5.59 -6.95
CA ALA A 31 5.48 4.45 -7.31
C ALA A 31 6.85 4.92 -7.75
N GLY A 32 7.86 4.11 -7.46
CA GLY A 32 9.22 4.36 -7.95
C GLY A 32 9.26 4.31 -9.47
N ARG A 33 10.16 5.09 -10.07
CA ARG A 33 10.26 5.18 -11.52
C ARG A 33 10.98 3.96 -12.10
N PRO A 34 10.49 3.42 -13.23
CA PRO A 34 11.19 2.34 -13.93
C PRO A 34 12.62 2.72 -14.28
N ARG A 35 13.51 1.74 -14.24
CA ARG A 35 14.94 1.87 -14.58
C ARG A 35 15.73 2.78 -13.64
N THR A 36 15.22 3.01 -12.43
CA THR A 36 15.96 3.70 -11.36
C THR A 36 16.10 2.78 -10.17
N ILE A 37 16.89 3.19 -9.18
CA ILE A 37 17.04 2.41 -7.94
C ILE A 37 15.73 2.36 -7.14
N THR A 38 14.74 3.21 -7.48
CA THR A 38 13.44 3.23 -6.81
C THR A 38 12.42 2.29 -7.46
N GLU A 39 12.77 1.65 -8.58
CA GLU A 39 11.87 0.74 -9.28
C GLU A 39 11.36 -0.37 -8.35
N GLY A 40 10.06 -0.63 -8.40
CA GLY A 40 9.41 -1.64 -7.58
C GLY A 40 9.09 -1.18 -6.16
N ARG A 41 9.50 0.00 -5.77
CA ARG A 41 9.16 0.56 -4.46
C ARG A 41 7.92 1.42 -4.54
N ILE A 42 7.12 1.39 -3.47
CA ILE A 42 5.95 2.23 -3.32
C ILE A 42 6.18 3.13 -2.12
N TYR A 43 5.96 4.42 -2.30
CA TYR A 43 6.17 5.45 -1.28
C TYR A 43 4.82 5.98 -0.85
N LEU A 44 4.54 5.92 0.44
CA LEU A 44 3.31 6.44 1.03
C LEU A 44 3.65 7.52 2.05
N ASN A 45 3.25 8.76 1.74
CA ASN A 45 3.35 9.86 2.68
C ASN A 45 2.03 10.00 3.42
N PHE A 46 2.06 10.16 4.73
CA PHE A 46 0.85 10.31 5.52
C PHE A 46 1.10 11.15 6.77
N GLU A 47 0.03 11.75 7.28
CA GLU A 47 0.03 12.40 8.59
C GLU A 47 -0.55 11.43 9.62
N GLY A 48 0.05 11.41 10.81
CA GLY A 48 -0.35 10.52 11.88
C GLY A 48 0.86 9.84 12.51
N GLY A 49 0.68 8.59 12.89
CA GLY A 49 1.72 7.85 13.56
C GLY A 49 1.72 8.08 15.07
N PRO A 50 2.64 7.46 15.82
CA PRO A 50 2.63 7.51 17.29
C PRO A 50 2.78 8.91 17.87
N LYS A 51 3.46 9.79 17.15
CA LYS A 51 3.72 11.16 17.60
C LYS A 51 3.06 12.21 16.72
N GLY A 52 2.20 11.79 15.78
CA GLY A 52 1.65 12.69 14.79
C GLY A 52 2.69 13.17 13.79
N GLY A 53 2.35 14.19 12.98
CA GLY A 53 3.25 14.78 12.00
C GLY A 53 3.32 14.00 10.70
N SER A 54 4.31 14.32 9.88
CA SER A 54 4.50 13.71 8.56
C SER A 54 5.37 12.47 8.65
N ASN A 55 4.94 11.40 7.98
CA ASN A 55 5.63 10.13 7.94
C ASN A 55 5.71 9.60 6.51
N MET A 56 6.65 8.70 6.26
CA MET A 56 6.76 8.02 4.98
C MET A 56 6.93 6.52 5.23
N ALA A 57 6.09 5.72 4.58
CA ALA A 57 6.26 4.27 4.50
C ALA A 57 6.77 3.90 3.12
N ILE A 58 7.71 2.97 3.05
CA ILE A 58 8.28 2.45 1.81
C ILE A 58 8.06 0.94 1.80
N PHE A 59 7.42 0.44 0.75
CA PHE A 59 7.12 -0.99 0.63
C PHE A 59 7.06 -1.39 -0.84
N ASN A 60 6.80 -2.65 -1.12
CA ASN A 60 6.63 -3.15 -2.48
C ASN A 60 5.37 -4.00 -2.60
N LEU A 61 5.02 -4.35 -3.84
CA LEU A 61 3.81 -5.14 -4.10
C LEU A 61 3.89 -6.53 -3.46
N THR A 62 5.06 -7.15 -3.45
CA THR A 62 5.23 -8.47 -2.81
C THR A 62 4.83 -8.41 -1.34
N TRP A 63 5.21 -7.37 -0.64
CA TRP A 63 4.83 -7.17 0.76
C TRP A 63 3.30 -7.02 0.91
N VAL A 64 2.66 -6.25 0.03
CA VAL A 64 1.21 -6.07 0.04
C VAL A 64 0.49 -7.41 -0.21
N LEU A 65 1.00 -8.21 -1.15
CA LEU A 65 0.40 -9.51 -1.49
C LEU A 65 0.45 -10.53 -0.35
N LYS A 66 1.31 -10.34 0.63
CA LYS A 66 1.36 -11.16 1.83
C LYS A 66 0.35 -10.73 2.90
N GLY A 67 -0.44 -9.74 2.61
CA GLY A 67 -1.44 -9.23 3.52
C GLY A 67 -2.69 -10.10 3.62
N GLU A 68 -3.77 -9.50 4.08
CA GLU A 68 -5.02 -10.19 4.35
C GLU A 68 -5.86 -10.29 3.08
N LYS A 69 -6.33 -11.50 2.77
CA LYS A 69 -7.28 -11.71 1.69
C LYS A 69 -8.67 -11.24 2.12
N THR A 70 -9.32 -10.49 1.24
CA THR A 70 -10.61 -9.86 1.56
C THR A 70 -11.81 -10.73 1.17
N GLY A 71 -11.61 -11.75 0.34
CA GLY A 71 -12.69 -12.52 -0.25
C GLY A 71 -13.37 -11.84 -1.44
N ASN A 72 -12.90 -10.68 -1.83
CA ASN A 72 -13.41 -9.92 -2.98
C ASN A 72 -12.45 -10.03 -4.15
N GLY A 73 -12.71 -10.97 -5.03
CA GLY A 73 -11.86 -11.23 -6.19
C GLY A 73 -10.74 -12.24 -5.90
N VAL A 74 -9.83 -12.38 -6.84
CA VAL A 74 -8.75 -13.35 -6.79
C VAL A 74 -7.41 -12.64 -6.80
N VAL A 75 -6.52 -13.02 -5.88
CA VAL A 75 -5.14 -12.53 -5.88
C VAL A 75 -4.38 -13.21 -7.02
N PRO A 76 -3.81 -12.45 -7.96
CA PRO A 76 -3.07 -13.05 -9.06
C PRO A 76 -1.78 -13.73 -8.56
N ASN A 77 -1.37 -14.73 -9.28
CA ASN A 77 -0.13 -15.45 -9.03
C ASN A 77 1.01 -14.73 -9.77
N LEU A 78 1.63 -13.80 -9.10
CA LEU A 78 2.71 -12.97 -9.65
C LEU A 78 4.09 -13.54 -9.33
#